data_29d2ead2508afaf542b3b18869a09425
#
_entry.id   29d2ead2508afaf542b3b18869a09425
#
_cell.length_a   1.000
_cell.length_b   1.000
_cell.length_c   1.000
_cell.angle_alpha   90.00
_cell.angle_beta   90.00
_cell.angle_gamma   90.00
#
_symmetry.space_group_name_H-M   'P 1'
#
loop_
_entity.id
_entity.type
_entity.pdbx_description
1 polymer ?
#
loop_
_entity_poly.entity_id
_entity_poly.type
_entity_poly.pdbx_seq_one_letter_code
_entity_poly.pdbx_strand_id
1 'polypeptide(L)'
;MIYHTIALAAGFILDLIFGDPRWLYHPVCLIGNLISFLEKRIRKILPKTSSGELTGGLIEVLIVCILSLGIPAVILYTLYPRLPWLALLLESFWCYQLLATRSLKDESMRVYDRLKYGTLEEARKAVSMIVGRDTCLLYTSPSPRDGLLS
;
A
#
# COMPACT_ATOMS: atom_id res chain seq x y z
N MET A 1 -20.57 14.00 6.24
CA MET A 1 -20.72 12.64 5.67
C MET A 1 -20.91 12.64 4.16
N ILE A 2 -21.84 13.41 3.58
CA ILE A 2 -22.09 13.43 2.11
C ILE A 2 -20.81 13.79 1.33
N TYR A 3 -20.05 14.78 1.75
CA TYR A 3 -18.80 15.19 1.07
C TYR A 3 -17.76 14.06 0.98
N HIS A 4 -17.55 13.32 2.06
CA HIS A 4 -16.60 12.19 2.08
C HIS A 4 -17.04 11.05 1.16
N THR A 5 -18.35 10.77 1.09
CA THR A 5 -18.89 9.77 0.15
C THR A 5 -18.68 10.19 -1.30
N ILE A 6 -18.90 11.48 -1.60
CA ILE A 6 -18.67 12.04 -2.94
C ILE A 6 -17.17 12.00 -3.27
N ALA A 7 -16.30 12.35 -2.32
CA ALA A 7 -14.85 12.31 -2.51
C ALA A 7 -14.36 10.88 -2.82
N LEU A 8 -14.86 9.88 -2.08
CA LEU A 8 -14.51 8.49 -2.32
C LEU A 8 -14.99 8.01 -3.69
N ALA A 9 -16.24 8.31 -4.06
CA ALA A 9 -16.80 7.95 -5.36
C ALA A 9 -16.04 8.62 -6.51
N ALA A 10 -15.72 9.90 -6.38
CA ALA A 10 -14.92 10.64 -7.36
C ALA A 10 -13.50 10.06 -7.47
N GLY A 11 -12.84 9.76 -6.34
CA GLY A 11 -11.52 9.11 -6.32
C GLY A 11 -11.53 7.75 -6.99
N PHE A 12 -12.55 6.95 -6.76
CA PHE A 12 -12.71 5.65 -7.41
C PHE A 12 -12.90 5.78 -8.93
N ILE A 13 -13.72 6.72 -9.39
CA ILE A 13 -13.90 6.98 -10.82
C ILE A 13 -12.60 7.47 -11.46
N LEU A 14 -11.87 8.34 -10.78
CA LEU A 14 -10.55 8.80 -11.25
C LEU A 14 -9.55 7.66 -11.37
N ASP A 15 -9.52 6.73 -10.40
CA ASP A 15 -8.66 5.54 -10.46
C ASP A 15 -9.02 4.64 -11.64
N LEU A 16 -10.30 4.42 -11.93
CA LEU A 16 -10.73 3.63 -13.09
C LEU A 16 -10.34 4.29 -14.43
N ILE A 17 -10.35 5.62 -14.51
CA ILE A 17 -10.03 6.36 -15.74
C ILE A 17 -8.52 6.48 -15.96
N PHE A 18 -7.80 6.95 -14.96
CA PHE A 18 -6.37 7.28 -15.08
C PHE A 18 -5.45 6.14 -14.64
N GLY A 19 -5.89 5.28 -13.72
CA GLY A 19 -5.04 4.26 -13.12
C GLY A 19 -3.93 4.91 -12.28
N ASP A 20 -2.80 4.22 -12.15
CA ASP A 20 -1.65 4.66 -11.37
C ASP A 20 -0.47 5.02 -12.31
N PRO A 21 -0.33 6.29 -12.70
CA PRO A 21 0.74 6.71 -13.58
C PRO A 21 2.09 6.71 -12.82
N ARG A 22 3.09 6.04 -13.36
CA ARG A 22 4.42 5.84 -12.75
C ARG A 22 5.18 7.12 -12.40
N TRP A 23 4.79 8.27 -12.97
CA TRP A 23 5.40 9.57 -12.68
C TRP A 23 4.83 10.24 -11.43
N LEU A 24 3.65 9.79 -10.95
CA LEU A 24 3.03 10.34 -9.78
C LEU A 24 3.65 9.72 -8.52
N TYR A 25 4.17 10.58 -7.63
CA TYR A 25 4.76 10.11 -6.37
C TYR A 25 3.66 9.62 -5.43
N HIS A 26 3.67 8.34 -5.14
CA HIS A 26 2.62 7.68 -4.37
C HIS A 26 2.79 7.93 -2.86
N PRO A 27 1.72 8.24 -2.10
CA PRO A 27 1.80 8.40 -0.63
C PRO A 27 2.39 7.17 0.08
N VAL A 28 2.16 5.98 -0.48
CA VAL A 28 2.73 4.72 0.03
C VAL A 28 4.26 4.74 0.04
N CYS A 29 4.89 5.39 -0.94
CA CYS A 29 6.36 5.54 -0.96
C CYS A 29 6.85 6.46 0.17
N LEU A 30 6.09 7.52 0.50
CA LEU A 30 6.40 8.37 1.67
C LEU A 30 6.33 7.59 2.96
N ILE A 31 5.27 6.79 3.13
CA ILE A 31 5.08 5.93 4.30
C ILE A 31 6.21 4.89 4.37
N GLY A 32 6.56 4.25 3.25
CA GLY A 32 7.68 3.31 3.18
C GLY A 32 9.03 3.92 3.57
N ASN A 33 9.30 5.14 3.12
CA ASN A 33 10.51 5.89 3.51
C ASN A 33 10.49 6.25 5.00
N LEU A 34 9.33 6.63 5.54
CA LEU A 34 9.16 6.90 6.97
C LEU A 34 9.42 5.65 7.80
N ILE A 35 8.85 4.51 7.42
CA ILE A 35 9.09 3.20 8.06
C ILE A 35 10.59 2.90 8.07
N SER A 36 11.25 2.94 6.91
CA SER A 36 12.69 2.65 6.80
C SER A 36 13.55 3.61 7.64
N PHE A 37 13.14 4.86 7.75
CA PHE A 37 13.82 5.85 8.59
C PHE A 37 13.65 5.52 10.08
N LEU A 38 12.42 5.23 10.51
CA LEU A 38 12.09 4.90 11.90
C LEU A 38 12.77 3.59 12.31
N GLU A 39 12.68 2.56 11.49
CA GLU A 39 13.32 1.27 11.74
C GLU A 39 14.83 1.42 12.02
N LYS A 40 15.54 2.18 11.15
CA LYS A 40 16.96 2.44 11.33
C LYS A 40 17.27 3.18 12.63
N ARG A 41 16.39 4.05 13.11
CA ARG A 41 16.55 4.80 14.35
C ARG A 41 16.24 3.94 15.57
N ILE A 42 15.12 3.25 15.54
CA ILE A 42 14.64 2.39 16.62
C ILE A 42 15.62 1.24 16.90
N ARG A 43 16.14 0.58 15.84
CA ARG A 43 17.15 -0.50 15.97
C ARG A 43 18.50 -0.03 16.54
N LYS A 44 18.79 1.28 16.52
CA LYS A 44 19.98 1.84 17.17
C LYS A 44 19.78 2.12 18.65
N ILE A 45 18.55 2.36 19.08
CA ILE A 45 18.22 2.79 20.45
C ILE A 45 17.83 1.59 21.32
N LEU A 46 17.07 0.65 20.76
CA LEU A 46 16.55 -0.50 21.49
C LEU A 46 17.50 -1.70 21.43
N PRO A 47 17.58 -2.49 22.53
CA PRO A 47 18.41 -3.68 22.57
C PRO A 47 17.87 -4.74 21.59
N LYS A 48 18.77 -5.52 21.00
CA LYS A 48 18.47 -6.64 20.09
C LYS A 48 17.98 -7.88 20.86
N THR A 49 16.94 -7.70 21.66
CA THR A 49 16.24 -8.76 22.37
C THR A 49 14.84 -8.92 21.79
N SER A 50 14.22 -10.09 21.91
CA SER A 50 12.86 -10.33 21.41
C SER A 50 11.86 -9.29 21.93
N SER A 51 11.94 -8.91 23.21
CA SER A 51 11.10 -7.86 23.79
C SER A 51 11.43 -6.48 23.24
N GLY A 52 12.69 -6.17 22.97
CA GLY A 52 13.13 -4.90 22.39
C GLY A 52 12.63 -4.74 20.95
N GLU A 53 12.69 -5.80 20.14
CA GLU A 53 12.19 -5.80 18.77
C GLU A 53 10.67 -5.65 18.73
N LEU A 54 9.92 -6.33 19.62
CA LEU A 54 8.47 -6.18 19.70
C LEU A 54 8.07 -4.76 20.12
N THR A 55 8.71 -4.21 21.12
CA THR A 55 8.46 -2.82 21.58
C THR A 55 8.80 -1.82 20.48
N GLY A 56 9.92 -2.02 19.78
CA GLY A 56 10.33 -1.19 18.64
C GLY A 56 9.32 -1.19 17.52
N GLY A 57 8.84 -2.38 17.12
CA GLY A 57 7.80 -2.52 16.11
C GLY A 57 6.47 -1.86 16.52
N LEU A 58 6.07 -1.99 17.80
CA LEU A 58 4.87 -1.34 18.29
C LEU A 58 4.96 0.20 18.21
N ILE A 59 6.10 0.76 18.65
CA ILE A 59 6.35 2.21 18.58
C ILE A 59 6.33 2.67 17.12
N GLU A 60 6.97 1.94 16.23
CA GLU A 60 7.02 2.24 14.80
C GLU A 60 5.62 2.29 14.19
N VAL A 61 4.81 1.26 14.42
CA VAL A 61 3.41 1.18 13.93
C VAL A 61 2.60 2.37 14.47
N LEU A 62 2.70 2.67 15.76
CA LEU A 62 1.97 3.80 16.35
C LEU A 62 2.36 5.13 15.71
N ILE A 63 3.65 5.40 15.54
CA ILE A 63 4.13 6.65 14.91
C ILE A 63 3.64 6.73 13.46
N VAL A 64 3.79 5.66 12.69
CA VAL A 64 3.35 5.62 11.28
C VAL A 64 1.85 5.85 11.19
N CYS A 65 1.03 5.16 12.00
CA CYS A 65 -0.42 5.34 12.01
C CYS A 65 -0.82 6.77 12.40
N ILE A 66 -0.23 7.31 13.46
CA ILE A 66 -0.55 8.68 13.92
C ILE A 66 -0.20 9.71 12.85
N LEU A 67 0.95 9.61 12.20
CA LEU A 67 1.36 10.55 11.16
C LEU A 67 0.53 10.37 9.88
N SER A 68 0.33 9.13 9.44
CA SER A 68 -0.39 8.85 8.19
C SER A 68 -1.88 9.19 8.25
N LEU A 69 -2.51 9.07 9.41
CA LEU A 69 -3.91 9.44 9.62
C LEU A 69 -4.05 10.89 10.10
N GLY A 70 -3.20 11.31 11.03
CA GLY A 70 -3.30 12.61 11.69
C GLY A 70 -3.05 13.78 10.75
N ILE A 71 -2.02 13.70 9.89
CA ILE A 71 -1.70 14.79 8.97
C ILE A 71 -2.86 15.06 7.99
N PRO A 72 -3.38 14.06 7.25
CA PRO A 72 -4.54 14.27 6.38
C PRO A 72 -5.79 14.72 7.13
N ALA A 73 -6.04 14.14 8.32
CA ALA A 73 -7.20 14.51 9.12
C ALA A 73 -7.17 15.98 9.56
N VAL A 74 -6.03 16.47 10.03
CA VAL A 74 -5.87 17.88 10.42
C VAL A 74 -6.03 18.80 9.21
N ILE A 75 -5.45 18.46 8.07
CA ILE A 75 -5.58 19.25 6.84
C ILE A 75 -7.05 19.35 6.42
N LEU A 76 -7.76 18.23 6.34
CA LEU A 76 -9.18 18.22 5.95
C LEU A 76 -10.05 18.94 7.00
N TYR A 77 -9.81 18.70 8.29
CA TYR A 77 -10.55 19.36 9.37
C TYR A 77 -10.43 20.89 9.30
N THR A 78 -9.26 21.41 8.97
CA THR A 78 -9.04 22.86 8.85
C THR A 78 -9.54 23.43 7.52
N LEU A 79 -9.53 22.62 6.47
CA LEU A 79 -9.87 23.06 5.12
C LEU A 79 -11.38 23.05 4.85
N TYR A 80 -12.11 22.05 5.33
CA TYR A 80 -13.56 21.93 5.10
C TYR A 80 -14.38 23.16 5.54
N PRO A 81 -14.13 23.78 6.72
CA PRO A 81 -14.89 24.98 7.13
C PRO A 81 -14.58 26.21 6.30
N ARG A 82 -13.38 26.30 5.68
CA ARG A 82 -12.91 27.48 4.96
C ARG A 82 -13.14 27.39 3.45
N LEU A 83 -12.77 26.27 2.86
CA LEU A 83 -12.76 26.03 1.42
C LEU A 83 -13.26 24.62 1.12
N PRO A 84 -14.58 24.34 1.25
CA PRO A 84 -15.12 22.99 1.13
C PRO A 84 -14.87 22.34 -0.24
N TRP A 85 -14.86 23.11 -1.32
CA TRP A 85 -14.55 22.61 -2.66
C TRP A 85 -13.10 22.14 -2.81
N LEU A 86 -12.16 22.91 -2.23
CA LEU A 86 -10.75 22.52 -2.25
C LEU A 86 -10.50 21.29 -1.37
N ALA A 87 -11.17 21.21 -0.23
CA ALA A 87 -11.12 20.04 0.63
C ALA A 87 -11.64 18.79 -0.10
N LEU A 88 -12.77 18.92 -0.80
CA LEU A 88 -13.35 17.83 -1.59
C LEU A 88 -12.42 17.37 -2.71
N LEU A 89 -11.81 18.30 -3.44
CA LEU A 89 -10.84 17.97 -4.50
C LEU A 89 -9.61 17.25 -3.94
N LEU A 90 -9.06 17.75 -2.84
CA LEU A 90 -7.89 17.15 -2.18
C LEU A 90 -8.19 15.75 -1.65
N GLU A 91 -9.33 15.58 -1.00
CA GLU A 91 -9.77 14.28 -0.48
C GLU A 91 -10.02 13.28 -1.62
N SER A 92 -10.68 13.72 -2.71
CA SER A 92 -10.88 12.89 -3.91
C SER A 92 -9.56 12.46 -4.53
N PHE A 93 -8.59 13.36 -4.58
CA PHE A 93 -7.25 13.06 -5.10
C PHE A 93 -6.49 12.06 -4.20
N TRP A 94 -6.59 12.19 -2.88
CA TRP A 94 -6.01 11.19 -1.97
C TRP A 94 -6.72 9.84 -2.05
N CYS A 95 -8.06 9.83 -2.13
CA CYS A 95 -8.81 8.61 -2.38
C CYS A 95 -8.35 7.93 -3.68
N TYR A 96 -8.21 8.69 -4.76
CA TYR A 96 -7.67 8.20 -6.03
C TYR A 96 -6.29 7.56 -5.89
N GLN A 97 -5.37 8.20 -5.16
CA GLN A 97 -4.01 7.68 -4.95
C GLN A 97 -3.96 6.43 -4.05
N LEU A 98 -4.94 6.24 -3.16
CA LEU A 98 -5.01 5.07 -2.27
C LEU A 98 -5.71 3.88 -2.93
N LEU A 99 -6.57 4.13 -3.92
CA LEU A 99 -7.30 3.10 -4.66
C LEU A 99 -6.43 2.68 -5.85
N ALA A 100 -5.93 1.49 -5.86
CA ALA A 100 -5.12 0.95 -6.95
C ALA A 100 -5.88 -0.09 -7.78
N THR A 101 -7.19 0.09 -7.98
CA THR A 101 -8.08 -0.91 -8.59
C THR A 101 -7.72 -1.21 -10.04
N ARG A 102 -7.48 -0.15 -10.82
CA ARG A 102 -7.08 -0.32 -12.22
C ARG A 102 -5.68 -0.91 -12.34
N SER A 103 -4.74 -0.43 -11.54
CA SER A 103 -3.37 -0.97 -11.53
C SER A 103 -3.34 -2.44 -11.16
N LEU A 104 -4.10 -2.86 -10.13
CA LEU A 104 -4.23 -4.25 -9.74
C LEU A 104 -4.84 -5.10 -10.84
N LYS A 105 -5.86 -4.61 -11.54
CA LYS A 105 -6.44 -5.28 -12.71
C LYS A 105 -5.39 -5.46 -13.80
N ASP A 106 -4.66 -4.42 -14.17
CA ASP A 106 -3.70 -4.45 -15.26
C ASP A 106 -2.53 -5.41 -14.95
N GLU A 107 -2.02 -5.40 -13.72
CA GLU A 107 -0.99 -6.35 -13.29
C GLU A 107 -1.52 -7.79 -13.23
N SER A 108 -2.76 -7.99 -12.78
CA SER A 108 -3.38 -9.33 -12.79
C SER A 108 -3.59 -9.85 -14.20
N MET A 109 -3.99 -9.00 -15.14
CA MET A 109 -4.11 -9.38 -16.55
C MET A 109 -2.74 -9.70 -17.17
N ARG A 110 -1.67 -9.01 -16.80
CA ARG A 110 -0.30 -9.37 -17.20
C ARG A 110 0.08 -10.77 -16.74
N VAL A 111 -0.25 -11.15 -15.50
CA VAL A 111 -0.01 -12.52 -15.01
C VAL A 111 -0.79 -13.52 -15.85
N TYR A 112 -2.07 -13.25 -16.12
CA TYR A 112 -2.90 -14.11 -16.95
C TYR A 112 -2.30 -14.30 -18.36
N ASP A 113 -1.87 -13.23 -19.01
CA ASP A 113 -1.28 -13.28 -20.35
C ASP A 113 0.04 -14.07 -20.35
N ARG A 114 0.88 -13.91 -19.31
CA ARG A 114 2.13 -14.67 -19.19
C ARG A 114 1.89 -16.16 -18.89
N LEU A 115 0.86 -16.48 -18.12
CA LEU A 115 0.46 -17.87 -17.89
C LEU A 115 -0.08 -18.54 -19.16
N LYS A 116 -0.80 -17.79 -20.01
CA LYS A 116 -1.45 -18.32 -21.19
C LYS A 116 -0.52 -18.40 -22.42
N TYR A 117 0.36 -17.43 -22.58
CA TYR A 117 1.15 -17.27 -23.81
C TYR A 117 2.66 -17.21 -23.57
N GLY A 118 3.11 -17.12 -22.32
CA GLY A 118 4.50 -16.97 -21.93
C GLY A 118 5.11 -18.24 -21.34
N THR A 119 6.33 -18.09 -20.83
CA THR A 119 7.05 -19.13 -20.10
C THR A 119 6.70 -19.10 -18.60
N LEU A 120 6.95 -20.22 -17.90
CA LEU A 120 6.77 -20.29 -16.45
C LEU A 120 7.59 -19.23 -15.69
N GLU A 121 8.80 -18.93 -16.18
CA GLU A 121 9.66 -17.89 -15.58
C GLU A 121 9.08 -16.49 -15.72
N GLU A 122 8.53 -16.18 -16.89
CA GLU A 122 7.85 -14.90 -17.13
C GLU A 122 6.60 -14.76 -16.27
N ALA A 123 5.83 -15.82 -16.11
CA ALA A 123 4.67 -15.84 -15.24
C ALA A 123 5.07 -15.62 -13.77
N ARG A 124 6.11 -16.31 -13.27
CA ARG A 124 6.66 -16.10 -11.93
C ARG A 124 7.11 -14.66 -11.71
N LYS A 125 7.82 -14.08 -12.68
CA LYS A 125 8.25 -12.67 -12.61
C LYS A 125 7.06 -11.71 -12.59
N ALA A 126 6.00 -11.99 -13.35
CA ALA A 126 4.79 -11.18 -13.31
C ALA A 126 4.08 -11.26 -11.94
N VAL A 127 3.97 -12.45 -11.37
CA VAL A 127 3.39 -12.66 -10.03
C VAL A 127 4.22 -11.96 -8.95
N SER A 128 5.55 -11.99 -9.03
CA SER A 128 6.42 -11.34 -8.04
C SER A 128 6.20 -9.83 -7.95
N MET A 129 5.74 -9.20 -9.01
CA MET A 129 5.41 -7.77 -9.02
C MET A 129 4.14 -7.44 -8.21
N ILE A 130 3.22 -8.40 -8.06
CA ILE A 130 1.98 -8.22 -7.31
C ILE A 130 2.17 -8.59 -5.83
N VAL A 131 2.84 -9.72 -5.56
CA VAL A 131 2.89 -10.27 -4.19
C VAL A 131 4.08 -9.79 -3.37
N GLY A 132 5.05 -9.07 -3.97
CA GLY A 132 6.23 -8.56 -3.29
C GLY A 132 7.12 -9.65 -2.64
N ARG A 133 6.94 -10.92 -3.05
CA ARG A 133 7.71 -12.07 -2.57
C ARG A 133 8.59 -12.64 -3.68
N ASP A 134 9.68 -13.28 -3.28
CA ASP A 134 10.48 -14.09 -4.20
C ASP A 134 9.67 -15.32 -4.60
N THR A 135 9.18 -15.31 -5.83
CA THR A 135 8.31 -16.37 -6.38
C THR A 135 9.07 -17.64 -6.73
N CYS A 136 10.40 -17.63 -6.71
CA CYS A 136 11.22 -18.84 -6.86
C CYS A 136 11.00 -19.82 -5.71
N LEU A 137 10.64 -19.32 -4.53
CA LEU A 137 10.41 -20.13 -3.32
C LEU A 137 8.96 -20.63 -3.19
N LEU A 138 8.02 -20.15 -4.00
CA LEU A 138 6.61 -20.57 -3.92
C LEU A 138 6.39 -22.05 -4.26
N TYR A 139 7.35 -22.70 -4.96
CA TYR A 139 7.24 -24.11 -5.33
C TYR A 139 7.83 -25.06 -4.28
N THR A 140 8.60 -24.53 -3.32
CA THR A 140 9.30 -25.34 -2.30
C THR A 140 8.77 -25.12 -0.89
N SER A 141 7.83 -24.20 -0.70
CA SER A 141 7.15 -24.03 0.58
C SER A 141 6.08 -25.11 0.71
N PRO A 142 6.21 -26.05 1.65
CA PRO A 142 5.14 -27.02 1.89
C PRO A 142 3.85 -26.25 2.23
N SER A 143 2.78 -26.58 1.53
CA SER A 143 1.46 -26.06 1.86
C SER A 143 1.18 -26.42 3.33
N PRO A 144 0.55 -25.53 4.14
CA PRO A 144 0.09 -25.93 5.47
C PRO A 144 -0.81 -27.18 5.48
N ARG A 145 -1.37 -27.53 4.31
CA ARG A 145 -2.15 -28.77 4.09
C ARG A 145 -1.27 -30.03 3.95
N ASP A 146 -0.03 -29.88 3.49
CA ASP A 146 0.85 -31.02 3.27
C ASP A 146 1.42 -31.56 4.60
N GLY A 147 1.47 -30.70 5.64
CA GLY A 147 1.84 -31.09 7.00
C GLY A 147 0.75 -31.83 7.80
N LEU A 148 -0.47 -31.90 7.27
CA LEU A 148 -1.59 -32.61 7.90
C LEU A 148 -1.81 -34.02 7.33
N LEU A 149 -1.05 -34.41 6.32
CA LEU A 149 -1.18 -35.69 5.60
C LEU A 149 0.06 -36.61 5.78
N SER A 150 1.01 -36.24 6.64
CA SER A 150 2.18 -37.09 6.98
C SER A 150 2.08 -37.66 8.37
#